data_8081953c4a0a549c7d52e415b1f3a97d
#
_entry.id   8081953c4a0a549c7d52e415b1f3a97d
#
_cell.length_a   1.000
_cell.length_b   1.000
_cell.length_c   1.000
_cell.angle_alpha   90.00
_cell.angle_beta   90.00
_cell.angle_gamma   90.00
#
_symmetry.space_group_name_H-M   'P 1'
#
loop_
_entity.id
_entity.type
_entity.pdbx_description
1 polymer ?
#
loop_
_entity_poly.entity_id
_entity_poly.type
_entity_poly.pdbx_seq_one_letter_code
_entity_poly.pdbx_strand_id
1 'polypeptide(L)' 'VLDLTGVSLDSVLYYVNQDIPVLVMTEEGEAVLLIGFNEMNTVIMNPATGTVYKMGMNDSKDWFEKNGNRFITYVRMEQ' A
#
# COMPACT_ATOMS: atom_id res chain seq x y z
N VAL A 1 7.30 6.66 11.94
CA VAL A 1 6.09 6.63 11.10
C VAL A 1 6.17 7.74 10.06
N LEU A 2 5.91 7.40 8.84
CA LEU A 2 5.94 8.32 7.71
C LEU A 2 4.55 8.36 7.07
N ASP A 3 3.93 9.53 7.07
CA ASP A 3 2.61 9.74 6.48
C ASP A 3 2.79 10.15 5.01
N LEU A 4 2.34 9.29 4.11
CA LEU A 4 2.42 9.51 2.66
C LEU A 4 1.02 9.79 2.07
N THR A 5 0.09 10.24 2.88
CA THR A 5 -1.27 10.54 2.42
C THR A 5 -1.26 11.58 1.30
N GLY A 6 -1.94 11.28 0.20
CA GLY A 6 -2.00 12.15 -0.97
C GLY A 6 -0.91 11.88 -2.01
N VAL A 7 0.06 11.03 -1.70
CA VAL A 7 1.12 10.66 -2.64
C VAL A 7 0.58 9.60 -3.60
N SER A 8 1.07 9.58 -4.84
CA SER A 8 0.63 8.58 -5.82
C SER A 8 1.11 7.18 -5.46
N LEU A 9 0.39 6.17 -5.94
CA LEU A 9 0.78 4.77 -5.75
C LEU A 9 2.20 4.51 -6.27
N ASP A 10 2.56 5.07 -7.42
CA ASP A 10 3.89 4.86 -8.02
C ASP A 10 5.01 5.29 -7.06
N SER A 11 4.82 6.40 -6.36
CA SER A 11 5.79 6.87 -5.38
C SER A 11 5.86 5.97 -4.16
N VAL A 12 4.73 5.41 -3.74
CA VAL A 12 4.64 4.52 -2.59
C VAL A 12 5.32 3.18 -2.89
N LEU A 13 5.25 2.70 -4.12
CA LEU A 13 5.87 1.44 -4.52
C LEU A 13 7.40 1.44 -4.32
N TYR A 14 8.01 2.62 -4.28
CA TYR A 14 9.42 2.74 -3.94
C TYR A 14 9.74 2.08 -2.59
N TYR A 15 8.89 2.30 -1.59
CA TYR A 15 9.07 1.71 -0.26
C TYR A 15 8.82 0.20 -0.28
N VAL A 16 7.79 -0.22 -0.99
CA VAL A 16 7.46 -1.65 -1.12
C VAL A 16 8.62 -2.40 -1.79
N ASN A 17 9.29 -1.78 -2.76
CA ASN A 17 10.45 -2.36 -3.43
C ASN A 17 11.65 -2.54 -2.49
N GLN A 18 11.67 -1.87 -1.35
CA GLN A 18 12.69 -2.01 -0.31
C GLN A 18 12.24 -2.94 0.83
N ASP A 19 11.24 -3.77 0.59
CA ASP A 19 10.65 -4.67 1.58
C ASP A 19 10.04 -3.92 2.79
N ILE A 20 9.59 -2.69 2.57
CA ILE A 20 8.91 -1.90 3.59
C ILE A 20 7.42 -1.92 3.29
N PRO A 21 6.61 -2.60 4.09
CA PRO A 21 5.16 -2.63 3.85
C PRO A 21 4.54 -1.26 4.06
N VAL A 22 3.50 -0.97 3.29
CA VAL A 22 2.78 0.29 3.37
C VAL A 22 1.35 0.02 3.83
N LEU A 23 0.95 0.66 4.92
CA LEU A 23 -0.42 0.58 5.41
C LEU A 23 -1.30 1.49 4.55
N VAL A 24 -2.41 0.96 4.06
CA VAL A 24 -3.39 1.71 3.29
C VAL A 24 -4.69 1.76 4.08
N MET A 25 -5.15 2.98 4.35
CA MET A 25 -6.43 3.19 5.03
C MET A 25 -7.54 3.36 4.01
N THR A 26 -8.67 2.71 4.22
CA THR A 26 -9.84 2.87 3.39
C THR A 26 -10.79 3.91 3.98
N GLU A 27 -11.73 4.41 3.17
CA GLU A 27 -12.74 5.35 3.64
C GLU A 27 -13.64 4.75 4.73
N GLU A 28 -13.75 3.44 4.76
CA GLU A 28 -14.56 2.72 5.75
C GLU A 28 -13.83 2.54 7.08
N GLY A 29 -12.61 3.04 7.18
CA GLY A 29 -11.81 2.90 8.39
C GLY A 29 -11.09 1.58 8.51
N GLU A 30 -11.08 0.77 7.46
CA GLU A 30 -10.32 -0.47 7.41
C GLU A 30 -8.89 -0.20 6.97
N ALA A 31 -8.00 -1.12 7.32
CA ALA A 31 -6.61 -1.03 6.93
C ALA A 31 -6.18 -2.29 6.19
N VAL A 32 -5.43 -2.13 5.11
CA VAL A 32 -4.77 -3.24 4.42
C VAL A 32 -3.30 -2.92 4.28
N LEU A 33 -2.48 -3.95 4.05
CA LEU A 33 -1.04 -3.79 3.85
C LEU A 33 -0.67 -4.05 2.40
N LEU A 34 0.00 -3.10 1.78
CA LEU A 34 0.61 -3.27 0.47
C LEU A 34 2.00 -3.86 0.70
N ILE A 35 2.18 -5.13 0.33
CA ILE A 35 3.37 -5.89 0.67
C ILE A 35 4.25 -6.28 -0.52
N GLY A 36 3.76 -6.11 -1.73
CA GLY A 36 4.52 -6.44 -2.93
C GLY A 36 3.86 -5.91 -4.19
N PHE A 37 4.57 -6.01 -5.28
CA PHE A 37 4.04 -5.64 -6.60
C PHE A 37 4.93 -6.19 -7.71
N ASN A 38 4.36 -6.23 -8.91
CA ASN A 38 5.10 -6.40 -10.15
C ASN A 38 4.52 -5.42 -11.18
N GLU A 39 4.92 -5.55 -12.44
CA GLU A 39 4.45 -4.64 -13.50
C GLU A 39 2.94 -4.69 -13.69
N MET A 40 2.30 -5.79 -13.37
CA MET A 40 0.89 -6.03 -13.66
C MET A 40 -0.02 -5.97 -12.43
N ASN A 41 0.51 -6.21 -11.24
CA ASN A 41 -0.30 -6.35 -10.03
C ASN A 41 0.37 -5.77 -8.80
N THR A 42 -0.46 -5.40 -7.82
CA THR A 42 -0.03 -5.24 -6.44
C THR A 42 -0.38 -6.48 -5.64
N VAL A 43 0.32 -6.71 -4.53
CA VAL A 43 0.03 -7.78 -3.59
C VAL A 43 -0.40 -7.14 -2.28
N ILE A 44 -1.59 -7.49 -1.83
CA ILE A 44 -2.22 -6.85 -0.67
C ILE A 44 -2.56 -7.92 0.36
N MET A 45 -2.31 -7.61 1.62
CA MET A 45 -2.69 -8.45 2.74
C MET A 45 -3.74 -7.73 3.60
N ASN A 46 -4.81 -8.44 3.93
CA ASN A 46 -5.77 -7.95 4.91
C ASN A 46 -5.36 -8.48 6.29
N PRO A 47 -4.89 -7.62 7.21
CA PRO A 47 -4.41 -8.08 8.50
C PRO A 47 -5.52 -8.62 9.41
N ALA A 48 -6.77 -8.21 9.19
CA ALA A 48 -7.88 -8.70 10.00
C ALA A 48 -8.20 -10.18 9.73
N THR A 49 -7.96 -10.65 8.50
CA THR A 49 -8.26 -12.02 8.08
C THR A 49 -7.01 -12.84 7.76
N GLY A 50 -5.86 -12.17 7.60
CA GLY A 50 -4.63 -12.80 7.15
C GLY A 50 -4.63 -13.17 5.66
N THR A 51 -5.64 -12.76 4.92
CA THR A 51 -5.78 -13.08 3.49
C THR A 51 -4.82 -12.25 2.66
N VAL A 52 -4.13 -12.92 1.73
CA VAL A 52 -3.24 -12.26 0.76
C VAL A 52 -3.84 -12.44 -0.63
N TYR A 53 -3.91 -11.35 -1.37
CA TYR A 53 -4.48 -11.38 -2.73
C TYR A 53 -3.74 -10.41 -3.64
N LYS A 54 -3.91 -10.63 -4.95
CA LYS A 54 -3.35 -9.74 -5.97
C LYS A 54 -4.47 -8.87 -6.56
N MET A 55 -4.11 -7.64 -6.88
CA MET A 55 -5.01 -6.69 -7.55
C MET A 55 -4.27 -6.14 -8.76
N GLY A 56 -4.94 -6.04 -9.92
CA GLY A 56 -4.34 -5.44 -11.11
C GLY A 56 -3.81 -4.05 -10.84
N MET A 57 -2.71 -3.67 -11.49
CA MET A 57 -2.04 -2.40 -11.20
C MET A 57 -2.97 -1.20 -11.46
N ASN A 58 -3.72 -1.20 -12.56
CA ASN A 58 -4.66 -0.11 -12.86
C ASN A 58 -5.82 -0.08 -11.87
N ASP A 59 -6.35 -1.23 -11.52
CA ASP A 59 -7.41 -1.34 -10.51
C ASP A 59 -6.91 -0.87 -9.15
N SER A 60 -5.66 -1.18 -8.82
CA SER A 60 -5.04 -0.72 -7.57
C SER A 60 -4.95 0.80 -7.52
N LYS A 61 -4.49 1.43 -8.59
CA LYS A 61 -4.41 2.89 -8.67
C LYS A 61 -5.77 3.53 -8.46
N ASP A 62 -6.79 3.02 -9.14
CA ASP A 62 -8.16 3.54 -9.03
C ASP A 62 -8.70 3.34 -7.61
N TRP A 63 -8.50 2.17 -7.04
CA TRP A 63 -9.01 1.85 -5.71
C TRP A 63 -8.35 2.70 -4.62
N PHE A 64 -7.03 2.83 -4.68
CA PHE A 64 -6.32 3.64 -3.69
C PHE A 64 -6.67 5.12 -3.83
N GLU A 65 -6.77 5.63 -5.05
CA GLU A 65 -7.18 7.01 -5.29
C GLU A 65 -8.59 7.28 -4.79
N LYS A 66 -9.51 6.34 -5.00
CA LYS A 66 -10.88 6.44 -4.51
C LYS A 66 -10.93 6.51 -2.98
N ASN A 67 -9.98 5.89 -2.31
CA ASN A 67 -9.86 5.94 -0.85
C ASN A 67 -8.98 7.09 -0.36
N GLY A 68 -8.61 8.02 -1.24
CA GLY A 68 -7.87 9.23 -0.88
C GLY A 68 -6.36 9.06 -0.79
N ASN A 69 -5.81 7.98 -1.33
CA ASN A 69 -4.36 7.69 -1.29
C ASN A 69 -3.80 7.84 0.13
N ARG A 70 -4.45 7.23 1.10
CA ARG A 70 -4.05 7.29 2.50
C ARG A 70 -3.01 6.22 2.80
N PHE A 71 -1.75 6.57 2.62
CA PHE A 71 -0.63 5.68 2.81
C PHE A 71 0.17 6.05 4.04
N ILE A 72 0.50 5.06 4.86
CA ILE A 72 1.33 5.24 6.05
C ILE A 72 2.40 4.15 6.03
N THR A 73 3.64 4.52 6.23
CA THR A 73 4.74 3.58 6.30
C THR A 73 5.76 4.03 7.34
N TYR A 74 6.92 3.41 7.34
CA TYR A 74 8.02 3.78 8.22
C TYR A 74 9.32 3.77 7.43
N VAL A 75 10.32 4.45 7.96
CA VAL A 75 11.65 4.47 7.37
C VAL A 75 12.55 3.61 8.23
N ARG A 76 13.29 2.69 7.60
CA ARG A 76 14.30 1.92 8.31
C ARG A 76 15.48 2.81 8.62
N MET A 77 15.88 2.78 9.86
CA MET A 77 17.10 3.47 10.28
C MET A 77 18.16 2.41 10.52
N GLU A 78 19.19 2.44 9.72
CA GLU A 78 20.34 1.56 9.93
C GLU A 78 21.21 2.14 11.03
N GLN A 79 21.70 1.25 11.85
CA GLN A 79 22.61 1.63 12.94
C GLN A 79 23.97 1.04 12.74
#